data_207aef75d74d8cf78790b1c15f9372ba
#
_entry.id   207aef75d74d8cf78790b1c15f9372ba
#
_cell.length_a   1.000
_cell.length_b   1.000
_cell.length_c   1.000
_cell.angle_alpha   90.00
_cell.angle_beta   90.00
_cell.angle_gamma   90.00
#
_symmetry.space_group_name_H-M   'P 1'
#
loop_
_entity.id
_entity.type
_entity.pdbx_description
1 polymer ?
#
loop_
_entity_poly.entity_id
_entity_poly.type
_entity_poly.pdbx_seq_one_letter_code
_entity_poly.pdbx_strand_id
1 'polypeptide(L)'
;PCDRSGETCPLAKSRRSGKPERVLHMHHTPNGEEYVSIELTPIKNLSGEITCYVEKIEPVKMAKGLTERNSLQGQSPAFRKMMELVGKAASADINILLCGESGTGKELVAQAIHRAGKRAAKPFIVVDCSGIAESHFESELFGQERGTHPKTGSGKKGLVDAADGGTLFLDEVG
;
A
#
# COMPACT_ATOMS: atom_id res chain seq x y z
N PRO A 1 4.12 20.76 6.28
CA PRO A 1 3.17 20.99 7.33
C PRO A 1 1.86 20.31 6.98
N CYS A 2 1.48 19.34 7.84
CA CYS A 2 0.37 18.39 7.60
C CYS A 2 -1.04 19.01 7.62
N ASP A 3 -1.19 20.30 7.88
CA ASP A 3 -2.50 20.91 8.10
C ASP A 3 -3.10 21.63 6.88
N ARG A 4 -2.45 21.57 5.72
CA ARG A 4 -3.00 22.15 4.48
C ARG A 4 -3.94 21.23 3.69
N SER A 5 -3.89 19.92 3.94
CA SER A 5 -4.69 18.91 3.21
C SER A 5 -5.87 18.34 4.00
N GLY A 6 -6.14 18.83 5.22
CA GLY A 6 -7.23 18.30 6.06
C GLY A 6 -6.98 16.91 6.64
N GLU A 7 -5.79 16.33 6.43
CA GLU A 7 -5.42 15.04 6.97
C GLU A 7 -5.09 15.14 8.46
N THR A 8 -5.55 14.16 9.23
CA THR A 8 -5.29 14.14 10.67
C THR A 8 -3.82 13.78 10.91
N CYS A 9 -3.04 14.73 11.42
CA CYS A 9 -1.62 14.55 11.72
C CYS A 9 -1.40 13.33 12.64
N PRO A 10 -0.58 12.33 12.24
CA PRO A 10 -0.32 11.12 13.05
C PRO A 10 0.32 11.45 14.39
N LEU A 11 1.13 12.50 14.46
CA LEU A 11 1.71 13.00 15.70
C LEU A 11 0.65 13.46 16.68
N ALA A 12 -0.39 14.17 16.22
CA ALA A 12 -1.48 14.64 17.08
C ALA A 12 -2.32 13.47 17.60
N LYS A 13 -2.51 12.41 16.80
CA LYS A 13 -3.18 11.17 17.23
C LYS A 13 -2.33 10.41 18.25
N SER A 14 -1.06 10.15 17.96
CA SER A 14 -0.17 9.40 18.82
C SER A 14 0.07 10.10 20.17
N ARG A 15 0.14 11.44 20.18
CA ARG A 15 0.21 12.21 21.45
C ARG A 15 -1.01 12.02 22.34
N ARG A 16 -2.20 11.84 21.76
CA ARG A 16 -3.46 11.62 22.52
C ARG A 16 -3.62 10.18 22.96
N SER A 17 -3.29 9.23 22.07
CA SER A 17 -3.48 7.80 22.34
C SER A 17 -2.33 7.19 23.13
N GLY A 18 -1.12 7.75 23.07
CA GLY A 18 0.11 7.18 23.60
C GLY A 18 0.52 5.89 22.93
N LYS A 19 -0.04 5.61 21.73
CA LYS A 19 0.18 4.39 20.91
C LYS A 19 0.84 4.72 19.59
N PRO A 20 1.45 3.73 18.92
CA PRO A 20 1.86 3.87 17.53
C PRO A 20 0.66 4.22 16.64
N GLU A 21 0.92 5.09 15.66
CA GLU A 21 -0.08 5.50 14.67
C GLU A 21 0.52 5.36 13.28
N ARG A 22 -0.25 4.80 12.36
CA ARG A 22 0.13 4.67 10.96
C ARG A 22 -0.87 5.41 10.09
N VAL A 23 -0.37 6.16 9.11
CA VAL A 23 -1.20 6.88 8.14
C VAL A 23 -0.61 6.72 6.75
N LEU A 24 -1.49 6.67 5.77
CA LEU A 24 -1.14 6.86 4.37
C LEU A 24 -1.20 8.35 4.07
N HIS A 25 -0.13 8.89 3.49
CA HIS A 25 -0.03 10.32 3.16
C HIS A 25 0.42 10.52 1.73
N MET A 26 -0.14 11.52 1.05
CA MET A 26 0.31 11.90 -0.28
C MET A 26 1.41 12.95 -0.17
N HIS A 27 2.61 12.59 -0.60
CA HIS A 27 3.73 13.53 -0.70
C HIS A 27 3.80 14.15 -2.09
N HIS A 28 3.91 15.46 -2.14
CA HIS A 28 4.24 16.19 -3.36
C HIS A 28 5.76 16.30 -3.48
N THR A 29 6.34 15.54 -4.40
CA THR A 29 7.79 15.59 -4.69
C THR A 29 8.06 16.35 -5.99
N PRO A 30 9.30 16.78 -6.25
CA PRO A 30 9.66 17.36 -7.55
C PRO A 30 9.38 16.44 -8.74
N ASN A 31 9.28 15.13 -8.50
CA ASN A 31 9.01 14.09 -9.51
C ASN A 31 7.52 13.72 -9.63
N GLY A 32 6.64 14.40 -8.89
CA GLY A 32 5.20 14.16 -8.88
C GLY A 32 4.66 13.78 -7.49
N GLU A 33 3.44 13.30 -7.47
CA GLU A 33 2.76 12.87 -6.24
C GLU A 33 3.10 11.42 -5.93
N GLU A 34 3.45 11.14 -4.67
CA GLU A 34 3.76 9.80 -4.17
C GLU A 34 2.98 9.51 -2.89
N TYR A 35 2.36 8.34 -2.82
CA TYR A 35 1.80 7.85 -1.56
C TYR A 35 2.92 7.26 -0.70
N VAL A 36 2.97 7.69 0.56
CA VAL A 36 3.89 7.16 1.57
C VAL A 36 3.11 6.65 2.77
N SER A 37 3.55 5.53 3.32
CA SER A 37 3.10 5.04 4.61
C SER A 37 3.98 5.66 5.68
N ILE A 38 3.37 6.37 6.61
CA ILE A 38 4.05 6.99 7.74
C ILE A 38 3.63 6.24 9.00
N GLU A 39 4.58 5.59 9.64
CA GLU A 39 4.39 4.97 10.96
C GLU A 39 5.10 5.80 12.01
N LEU A 40 4.35 6.23 13.02
CA LEU A 40 4.87 7.03 14.12
C LEU A 40 4.76 6.25 15.42
N THR A 41 5.90 5.93 16.01
CA THR A 41 5.99 5.14 17.26
C THR A 41 6.48 6.02 18.41
N PRO A 42 5.69 6.19 19.50
CA PRO A 42 6.14 6.90 20.69
C PRO A 42 7.14 6.07 21.47
N ILE A 43 8.27 6.65 21.84
CA ILE A 43 9.27 6.06 22.74
C ILE A 43 9.05 6.63 24.14
N LYS A 44 8.87 5.73 25.12
CA LYS A 44 8.60 6.08 26.52
C LYS A 44 9.83 5.79 27.38
N ASN A 45 10.05 6.64 28.39
CA ASN A 45 11.02 6.38 29.44
C ASN A 45 10.50 5.33 30.45
N LEU A 46 11.32 4.99 31.43
CA LEU A 46 10.95 4.03 32.49
C LEU A 46 9.76 4.50 33.34
N SER A 47 9.49 5.80 33.37
CA SER A 47 8.34 6.39 34.08
C SER A 47 7.05 6.37 33.21
N GLY A 48 7.12 5.88 31.96
CA GLY A 48 5.97 5.82 31.06
C GLY A 48 5.69 7.12 30.27
N GLU A 49 6.53 8.15 30.43
CA GLU A 49 6.39 9.42 29.72
C GLU A 49 7.01 9.33 28.33
N ILE A 50 6.35 9.92 27.33
CA ILE A 50 6.84 9.94 25.95
C ILE A 50 8.00 10.93 25.86
N THR A 51 9.19 10.45 25.52
CA THR A 51 10.41 11.25 25.36
C THR A 51 10.68 11.68 23.94
N CYS A 52 10.35 10.82 22.98
CA CYS A 52 10.50 11.12 21.57
C CYS A 52 9.56 10.24 20.73
N TYR A 53 9.53 10.52 19.42
CA TYR A 53 8.82 9.73 18.42
C TYR A 53 9.79 9.26 17.37
N VAL A 54 9.66 8.00 16.94
CA VAL A 54 10.33 7.48 15.75
C VAL A 54 9.31 7.51 14.62
N GLU A 55 9.64 8.19 13.53
CA GLU A 55 8.86 8.23 12.31
C GLU A 55 9.54 7.36 11.26
N LYS A 56 8.82 6.35 10.78
CA LYS A 56 9.21 5.51 9.66
C LYS A 56 8.38 5.91 8.46
N ILE A 57 9.04 6.38 7.41
CA ILE A 57 8.39 6.75 6.16
C ILE A 57 8.79 5.74 5.10
N GLU A 58 7.82 5.03 4.56
CA GLU A 58 8.02 4.08 3.47
C GLU A 58 7.20 4.51 2.27
N PRO A 59 7.81 4.66 1.09
CA PRO A 59 7.03 4.87 -0.12
C PRO A 59 6.12 3.66 -0.32
N VAL A 60 4.82 3.92 -0.50
CA VAL A 60 3.93 2.88 -1.00
C VAL A 60 4.40 2.61 -2.42
N LYS A 61 4.85 1.39 -2.67
CA LYS A 61 5.39 0.99 -3.96
C LYS A 61 4.28 1.08 -5.02
N MET A 62 4.06 2.28 -5.52
CA MET A 62 3.41 2.43 -6.81
C MET A 62 4.44 1.94 -7.82
N ALA A 63 4.11 0.90 -8.56
CA ALA A 63 5.01 0.35 -9.57
C ALA A 63 5.18 1.35 -10.74
N LYS A 64 5.85 2.48 -10.47
CA LYS A 64 6.43 3.33 -11.50
C LYS A 64 7.75 2.68 -11.90
N GLY A 65 7.73 2.04 -13.08
CA GLY A 65 8.94 1.67 -13.82
C GLY A 65 9.94 0.84 -13.01
N LEU A 66 9.63 -0.43 -12.80
CA LEU A 66 10.67 -1.38 -12.41
C LEU A 66 11.66 -1.50 -13.59
N THR A 67 12.89 -1.08 -13.34
CA THR A 67 14.03 -1.38 -14.20
C THR A 67 14.07 -2.88 -14.48
N GLU A 68 14.62 -3.29 -15.63
CA GLU A 68 14.73 -4.69 -16.11
C GLU A 68 15.27 -5.71 -15.09
N ARG A 69 15.85 -5.25 -13.99
CA ARG A 69 16.43 -6.07 -12.91
C ARG A 69 15.40 -6.90 -12.11
N ASN A 70 14.10 -6.57 -12.15
CA ASN A 70 13.04 -7.28 -11.42
C ASN A 70 12.12 -8.09 -12.35
N SER A 71 12.65 -8.62 -13.46
CA SER A 71 11.91 -9.52 -14.33
C SER A 71 11.94 -10.95 -13.78
N LEU A 72 10.82 -11.66 -13.90
CA LEU A 72 10.75 -13.09 -13.64
C LEU A 72 11.71 -13.82 -14.60
N GLN A 73 12.63 -14.62 -14.06
CA GLN A 73 13.59 -15.37 -14.85
C GLN A 73 13.56 -16.86 -14.45
N GLY A 74 13.51 -17.74 -15.43
CA GLY A 74 13.52 -19.17 -15.20
C GLY A 74 13.39 -19.97 -16.50
N GLN A 75 13.89 -21.22 -16.47
CA GLN A 75 13.89 -22.12 -17.64
C GLN A 75 13.21 -23.45 -17.35
N SER A 76 12.83 -23.71 -16.10
CA SER A 76 12.19 -24.99 -15.73
C SER A 76 10.83 -25.16 -16.42
N PRO A 77 10.38 -26.39 -16.64
CA PRO A 77 9.03 -26.65 -17.18
C PRO A 77 7.92 -26.04 -16.32
N ALA A 78 8.08 -26.06 -14.99
CA ALA A 78 7.14 -25.45 -14.05
C ALA A 78 7.07 -23.93 -14.21
N PHE A 79 8.22 -23.27 -14.39
CA PHE A 79 8.29 -21.84 -14.63
C PHE A 79 7.60 -21.46 -15.95
N ARG A 80 7.83 -22.22 -17.02
CA ARG A 80 7.16 -21.96 -18.32
C ARG A 80 5.65 -22.11 -18.21
N LYS A 81 5.17 -23.14 -17.52
CA LYS A 81 3.72 -23.33 -17.27
C LYS A 81 3.13 -22.18 -16.45
N MET A 82 3.86 -21.69 -15.45
CA MET A 82 3.46 -20.50 -14.67
C MET A 82 3.35 -19.28 -15.60
N MET A 83 4.35 -19.03 -16.47
CA MET A 83 4.32 -17.90 -17.40
C MET A 83 3.19 -17.98 -18.43
N GLU A 84 2.79 -19.18 -18.87
CA GLU A 84 1.60 -19.36 -19.70
C GLU A 84 0.32 -18.96 -18.94
N LEU A 85 0.22 -19.31 -17.66
CA LEU A 85 -0.90 -18.90 -16.80
C LEU A 85 -0.92 -17.40 -16.58
N VAL A 86 0.25 -16.76 -16.36
CA VAL A 86 0.40 -15.30 -16.28
C VAL A 86 -0.14 -14.63 -17.55
N GLY A 87 0.22 -15.11 -18.73
CA GLY A 87 -0.29 -14.57 -20.00
C GLY A 87 -1.81 -14.70 -20.16
N LYS A 88 -2.38 -15.84 -19.78
CA LYS A 88 -3.84 -16.06 -19.78
C LYS A 88 -4.55 -15.13 -18.80
N ALA A 89 -4.04 -15.05 -17.56
CA ALA A 89 -4.61 -14.20 -16.51
C ALA A 89 -4.56 -12.72 -16.89
N ALA A 90 -3.44 -12.26 -17.49
CA ALA A 90 -3.25 -10.88 -17.92
C ALA A 90 -4.26 -10.42 -18.99
N SER A 91 -4.70 -11.33 -19.85
CA SER A 91 -5.70 -11.03 -20.90
C SER A 91 -7.14 -10.98 -20.37
N ALA A 92 -7.39 -11.57 -19.21
CA ALA A 92 -8.71 -11.67 -18.59
C ALA A 92 -8.96 -10.51 -17.60
N ASP A 93 -10.22 -10.13 -17.43
CA ASP A 93 -10.63 -9.14 -16.40
C ASP A 93 -11.30 -9.90 -15.25
N ILE A 94 -10.47 -10.53 -14.41
CA ILE A 94 -10.89 -11.42 -13.31
C ILE A 94 -10.08 -11.15 -12.05
N ASN A 95 -10.61 -11.54 -10.91
CA ASN A 95 -9.85 -11.62 -9.67
C ASN A 95 -8.90 -12.81 -9.71
N ILE A 96 -7.66 -12.62 -9.23
CA ILE A 96 -6.60 -13.63 -9.28
C ILE A 96 -6.10 -13.87 -7.85
N LEU A 97 -6.06 -15.15 -7.45
CA LEU A 97 -5.42 -15.58 -6.20
C LEU A 97 -4.06 -16.18 -6.50
N LEU A 98 -3.00 -15.66 -5.89
CA LEU A 98 -1.65 -16.19 -5.96
C LEU A 98 -1.30 -16.92 -4.67
N CYS A 99 -1.16 -18.24 -4.75
CA CYS A 99 -0.80 -19.08 -3.61
C CYS A 99 0.69 -19.48 -3.67
N GLY A 100 1.36 -19.44 -2.53
CA GLY A 100 2.77 -19.84 -2.41
C GLY A 100 3.36 -19.39 -1.07
N GLU A 101 4.45 -20.02 -0.66
CA GLU A 101 5.16 -19.67 0.57
C GLU A 101 5.68 -18.22 0.54
N SER A 102 6.00 -17.67 1.70
CA SER A 102 6.60 -16.34 1.78
C SER A 102 7.95 -16.32 1.03
N GLY A 103 8.23 -15.23 0.32
CA GLY A 103 9.47 -15.08 -0.45
C GLY A 103 9.51 -15.79 -1.81
N THR A 104 8.46 -16.51 -2.24
CA THR A 104 8.42 -17.19 -3.55
C THR A 104 8.24 -16.27 -4.76
N GLY A 105 8.08 -14.96 -4.53
CA GLY A 105 7.96 -13.96 -5.60
C GLY A 105 6.53 -13.71 -6.08
N LYS A 106 5.52 -13.92 -5.24
CA LYS A 106 4.11 -13.62 -5.56
C LYS A 106 3.92 -12.21 -6.08
N GLU A 107 4.56 -11.21 -5.45
CA GLU A 107 4.51 -9.82 -5.90
C GLU A 107 5.07 -9.65 -7.33
N LEU A 108 6.17 -10.33 -7.66
CA LEU A 108 6.74 -10.28 -9.01
C LEU A 108 5.80 -10.89 -10.06
N VAL A 109 5.10 -11.97 -9.69
CA VAL A 109 4.08 -12.59 -10.56
C VAL A 109 2.89 -11.65 -10.75
N ALA A 110 2.38 -11.02 -9.69
CA ALA A 110 1.31 -10.04 -9.76
C ALA A 110 1.67 -8.85 -10.66
N GLN A 111 2.89 -8.33 -10.52
CA GLN A 111 3.42 -7.28 -11.38
C GLN A 111 3.55 -7.73 -12.84
N ALA A 112 3.98 -8.97 -13.11
CA ALA A 112 4.08 -9.51 -14.47
C ALA A 112 2.69 -9.60 -15.12
N ILE A 113 1.66 -10.05 -14.37
CA ILE A 113 0.28 -10.09 -14.84
C ILE A 113 -0.22 -8.68 -15.17
N HIS A 114 -0.01 -7.71 -14.27
CA HIS A 114 -0.39 -6.32 -14.50
C HIS A 114 0.24 -5.74 -15.77
N ARG A 115 1.56 -5.91 -15.93
CA ARG A 115 2.32 -5.37 -17.08
C ARG A 115 1.93 -6.02 -18.41
N ALA A 116 1.60 -7.30 -18.40
CA ALA A 116 1.14 -8.01 -19.59
C ALA A 116 -0.36 -7.74 -19.90
N GLY A 117 -1.07 -7.12 -18.96
CA GLY A 117 -2.52 -6.90 -19.03
C GLY A 117 -2.93 -5.59 -19.68
N LYS A 118 -4.23 -5.43 -19.89
CA LYS A 118 -4.86 -4.22 -20.48
C LYS A 118 -4.67 -2.97 -19.60
N ARG A 119 -4.34 -3.14 -18.33
CA ARG A 119 -4.17 -2.06 -17.34
C ARG A 119 -2.70 -1.72 -17.08
N ALA A 120 -1.76 -2.16 -17.92
CA ALA A 120 -0.31 -2.00 -17.75
C ALA A 120 0.14 -0.54 -17.58
N ALA A 121 -0.57 0.42 -18.18
CA ALA A 121 -0.31 1.86 -18.06
C ALA A 121 -1.05 2.53 -16.88
N LYS A 122 -1.82 1.76 -16.12
CA LYS A 122 -2.62 2.22 -14.98
C LYS A 122 -1.90 1.95 -13.66
N PRO A 123 -2.37 2.51 -12.53
CA PRO A 123 -1.75 2.27 -11.24
C PRO A 123 -1.71 0.79 -10.86
N PHE A 124 -0.60 0.36 -10.25
CA PHE A 124 -0.46 -0.92 -9.57
C PHE A 124 -0.17 -0.63 -8.09
N ILE A 125 -1.16 -0.86 -7.24
CA ILE A 125 -1.09 -0.57 -5.81
C ILE A 125 -0.85 -1.85 -5.04
N VAL A 126 0.21 -1.89 -4.24
CA VAL A 126 0.55 -3.02 -3.35
C VAL A 126 0.14 -2.67 -1.93
N VAL A 127 -0.62 -3.55 -1.30
CA VAL A 127 -1.06 -3.43 0.09
C VAL A 127 -0.57 -4.64 0.86
N ASP A 128 0.34 -4.41 1.80
CA ASP A 128 0.72 -5.41 2.79
C ASP A 128 -0.33 -5.42 3.91
N CYS A 129 -1.22 -6.44 3.87
CA CYS A 129 -2.31 -6.55 4.83
C CYS A 129 -1.83 -6.86 6.25
N SER A 130 -0.67 -7.51 6.41
CA SER A 130 -0.09 -7.83 7.72
C SER A 130 0.37 -6.58 8.48
N GLY A 131 0.73 -5.54 7.73
CA GLY A 131 1.19 -4.26 8.28
C GLY A 131 0.08 -3.30 8.68
N ILE A 132 -1.20 -3.60 8.40
CA ILE A 132 -2.33 -2.71 8.71
C ILE A 132 -3.05 -3.23 9.96
N ALA A 133 -3.19 -2.38 10.97
CA ALA A 133 -3.98 -2.74 12.14
C ALA A 133 -5.44 -2.99 11.75
N GLU A 134 -6.04 -4.07 12.27
CA GLU A 134 -7.41 -4.49 11.96
C GLU A 134 -8.43 -3.34 12.11
N SER A 135 -8.30 -2.52 13.14
CA SER A 135 -9.15 -1.35 13.41
C SER A 135 -9.05 -0.24 12.36
N HIS A 136 -8.03 -0.26 11.49
CA HIS A 136 -7.82 0.75 10.45
C HIS A 136 -7.96 0.18 9.04
N PHE A 137 -8.11 -1.13 8.91
CA PHE A 137 -8.09 -1.83 7.63
C PHE A 137 -9.14 -1.26 6.65
N GLU A 138 -10.39 -1.15 7.10
CA GLU A 138 -11.46 -0.60 6.28
C GLU A 138 -11.19 0.85 5.87
N SER A 139 -10.76 1.68 6.83
CA SER A 139 -10.51 3.10 6.56
C SER A 139 -9.30 3.35 5.67
N GLU A 140 -8.30 2.45 5.68
CA GLU A 140 -7.16 2.51 4.77
C GLU A 140 -7.54 2.03 3.37
N LEU A 141 -8.31 0.94 3.24
CA LEU A 141 -8.73 0.40 1.95
C LEU A 141 -9.79 1.27 1.26
N PHE A 142 -10.84 1.63 1.97
CA PHE A 142 -12.02 2.30 1.38
C PHE A 142 -12.06 3.79 1.65
N GLY A 143 -11.15 4.31 2.49
CA GLY A 143 -11.18 5.72 2.87
C GLY A 143 -12.26 6.03 3.91
N GLN A 144 -12.50 7.32 4.13
CA GLN A 144 -13.53 7.82 5.05
C GLN A 144 -14.35 8.91 4.37
N GLU A 145 -15.67 8.76 4.38
CA GLU A 145 -16.59 9.77 3.86
C GLU A 145 -16.57 11.05 4.71
N ARG A 146 -16.89 12.18 4.05
CA ARG A 146 -17.13 13.45 4.72
C ARG A 146 -18.32 13.32 5.66
N GLY A 147 -18.12 13.52 6.94
CA GLY A 147 -19.25 13.66 7.89
C GLY A 147 -19.34 12.63 9.01
N THR A 148 -18.57 11.56 9.01
CA THR A 148 -18.57 10.58 10.12
C THR A 148 -17.78 11.03 11.35
N HIS A 149 -16.96 12.09 11.22
CA HIS A 149 -16.31 12.76 12.36
C HIS A 149 -16.42 14.28 12.24
N PRO A 150 -16.92 14.99 13.30
CA PRO A 150 -17.18 16.44 13.26
C PRO A 150 -15.94 17.35 13.07
N LYS A 151 -14.74 16.78 12.96
CA LYS A 151 -13.46 17.52 12.92
C LYS A 151 -12.60 17.33 11.66
N THR A 152 -13.04 16.54 10.67
CA THR A 152 -12.29 16.33 9.44
C THR A 152 -13.12 16.75 8.22
N GLY A 153 -12.94 17.99 7.78
CA GLY A 153 -13.68 18.58 6.67
C GLY A 153 -13.36 18.02 5.27
N SER A 154 -12.42 17.11 5.13
CA SER A 154 -12.08 16.44 3.87
C SER A 154 -12.12 14.92 4.05
N GLY A 155 -12.88 14.21 3.20
CA GLY A 155 -12.87 12.76 3.15
C GLY A 155 -11.47 12.25 2.81
N LYS A 156 -11.05 11.12 3.39
CA LYS A 156 -9.79 10.43 3.05
C LYS A 156 -10.06 9.45 1.92
N LYS A 157 -9.39 9.59 0.79
CA LYS A 157 -9.41 8.58 -0.28
C LYS A 157 -8.74 7.30 0.18
N GLY A 158 -9.34 6.15 -0.15
CA GLY A 158 -8.80 4.84 0.15
C GLY A 158 -7.80 4.34 -0.89
N LEU A 159 -7.16 3.19 -0.58
CA LEU A 159 -6.25 2.50 -1.51
C LEU A 159 -7.00 1.94 -2.72
N VAL A 160 -8.28 1.58 -2.56
CA VAL A 160 -9.16 1.17 -3.66
C VAL A 160 -9.34 2.31 -4.66
N ASP A 161 -9.59 3.55 -4.18
CA ASP A 161 -9.69 4.73 -5.03
C ASP A 161 -8.36 5.03 -5.74
N ALA A 162 -7.23 4.83 -5.04
CA ALA A 162 -5.90 5.01 -5.62
C ALA A 162 -5.60 3.99 -6.72
N ALA A 163 -6.21 2.81 -6.66
CA ALA A 163 -6.08 1.75 -7.66
C ALA A 163 -7.11 1.86 -8.80
N ASP A 164 -7.95 2.90 -8.81
CA ASP A 164 -9.05 3.00 -9.77
C ASP A 164 -8.59 2.89 -11.22
N GLY A 165 -9.26 2.04 -11.99
CA GLY A 165 -8.90 1.67 -13.35
C GLY A 165 -7.60 0.88 -13.49
N GLY A 166 -6.90 0.61 -12.37
CA GLY A 166 -5.63 -0.11 -12.28
C GLY A 166 -5.76 -1.51 -11.71
N THR A 167 -4.79 -1.88 -10.86
CA THR A 167 -4.72 -3.17 -10.17
C THR A 167 -4.38 -2.95 -8.70
N LEU A 168 -5.16 -3.55 -7.82
CA LEU A 168 -4.88 -3.61 -6.39
C LEU A 168 -4.34 -5.01 -6.07
N PHE A 169 -3.14 -5.09 -5.52
CA PHE A 169 -2.53 -6.33 -5.05
C PHE A 169 -2.53 -6.33 -3.52
N LEU A 170 -3.28 -7.26 -2.94
CA LEU A 170 -3.32 -7.49 -1.50
C LEU A 170 -2.34 -8.62 -1.16
N ASP A 171 -1.28 -8.33 -0.42
CA ASP A 171 -0.31 -9.32 0.03
C ASP A 171 -0.59 -9.74 1.48
N GLU A 172 -0.18 -10.95 1.83
CA GLU A 172 -0.34 -11.55 3.17
C GLU A 172 -1.80 -11.53 3.68
N VAL A 173 -2.75 -11.97 2.82
CA VAL A 173 -4.20 -11.99 3.14
C VAL A 173 -4.68 -13.24 3.89
N GLY A 174 -3.80 -14.23 4.15
CA GLY A 174 -4.14 -15.53 4.78
C GLY A 174 -3.29 -15.89 5.94
#